data_7c4c8b1afb6b95e1031a118a57aa68bc
#
_entry.id   7c4c8b1afb6b95e1031a118a57aa68bc
#
_cell.length_a   1.000
_cell.length_b   1.000
_cell.length_c   1.000
_cell.angle_alpha   90.00
_cell.angle_beta   90.00
_cell.angle_gamma   90.00
#
_symmetry.space_group_name_H-M   'P 1'
#
loop_
_entity.id
_entity.type
_entity.pdbx_description
1 polymer ?
#
loop_
_entity_poly.entity_id
_entity_poly.type
_entity_poly.pdbx_seq_one_letter_code
_entity_poly.pdbx_strand_id
1 'polypeptide(L)'
;MEAYIDIIMPTNDYWKKKFDEWYSSKVSEFANTAEIWSRQSEFFRDFWNKKILDSNYEITHNDIEEIIRILDTNARGNSRAIAVASLYLRQNMQEDLLRNIKNDPEKIRILNKFFLANDYTEKIKAIDELFIYERNTRGLTLTTVNGVFLNAMAYAYDPDNHINIVSLEREKAAIEALNIPTDLDFDNDSYGKRLVLSNKILLDFFRGIGVIEHTYVIASFIWHILKEGITSGNVEIASPTTFALEKLLEEFLVTNWENIPIFRNYEIFTKDGEIVGRQYNTGEGRIDILATEKNTGNFIVIELKRDQTSDAVAGQILRYMNWVKRNLADGKGVKGIVIAGGIDNKLKLSLADRKDVQLMRYEIDFKLHDELIS
;
A
#
# COMPACT_ATOMS: atom_id res chain seq x y z
N MET A 1 -40.44 -19.40 -5.78
CA MET A 1 -39.40 -20.13 -6.49
C MET A 1 -38.15 -19.22 -6.44
N GLU A 2 -37.45 -19.31 -5.33
CA GLU A 2 -36.20 -18.57 -5.13
C GLU A 2 -35.13 -19.19 -6.03
N ALA A 3 -34.63 -18.41 -6.96
CA ALA A 3 -33.49 -18.81 -7.76
C ALA A 3 -32.23 -18.73 -6.88
N TYR A 4 -31.76 -19.84 -6.37
CA TYR A 4 -30.41 -19.99 -5.87
C TYR A 4 -29.47 -19.78 -7.05
N ILE A 5 -28.79 -18.65 -7.08
CA ILE A 5 -27.62 -18.47 -7.93
C ILE A 5 -26.48 -19.17 -7.18
N ASP A 6 -26.13 -20.38 -7.62
CA ASP A 6 -24.88 -21.02 -7.22
C ASP A 6 -23.73 -20.10 -7.67
N ILE A 7 -23.15 -19.36 -6.73
CA ILE A 7 -21.89 -18.66 -6.94
C ILE A 7 -20.81 -19.75 -7.01
N ILE A 8 -20.51 -20.17 -8.25
CA ILE A 8 -19.40 -21.08 -8.49
C ILE A 8 -18.14 -20.31 -8.14
N MET A 9 -17.57 -20.60 -6.96
CA MET A 9 -16.24 -20.09 -6.59
C MET A 9 -15.25 -20.54 -7.66
N PRO A 10 -14.40 -19.67 -8.21
CA PRO A 10 -13.40 -20.08 -9.18
C PRO A 10 -12.49 -21.12 -8.54
N THR A 11 -12.39 -22.24 -9.20
CA THR A 11 -11.50 -23.31 -8.78
C THR A 11 -10.04 -22.95 -9.08
N ASN A 12 -9.10 -23.64 -8.46
CA ASN A 12 -7.67 -23.53 -8.79
C ASN A 12 -7.42 -23.67 -10.31
N ASP A 13 -8.19 -24.54 -10.98
CA ASP A 13 -8.14 -24.74 -12.43
C ASP A 13 -8.52 -23.47 -13.23
N TYR A 14 -9.46 -22.67 -12.73
CA TYR A 14 -9.83 -21.40 -13.36
C TYR A 14 -8.64 -20.44 -13.43
N TRP A 15 -7.96 -20.22 -12.30
CA TRP A 15 -6.85 -19.30 -12.25
C TRP A 15 -5.62 -19.80 -13.01
N LYS A 16 -5.37 -21.13 -12.97
CA LYS A 16 -4.30 -21.73 -13.79
C LYS A 16 -4.58 -21.51 -15.28
N LYS A 17 -5.80 -21.78 -15.73
CA LYS A 17 -6.20 -21.56 -17.13
C LYS A 17 -6.06 -20.08 -17.54
N LYS A 18 -6.53 -19.15 -16.70
CA LYS A 18 -6.39 -17.70 -16.94
C LYS A 18 -4.93 -17.26 -17.04
N PHE A 19 -4.07 -17.78 -16.18
CA PHE A 19 -2.64 -17.53 -16.24
C PHE A 19 -2.05 -18.06 -17.55
N ASP A 20 -2.35 -19.30 -17.95
CA ASP A 20 -1.80 -19.92 -19.15
C ASP A 20 -2.26 -19.19 -20.42
N GLU A 21 -3.53 -18.79 -20.50
CA GLU A 21 -4.08 -17.99 -21.60
C GLU A 21 -3.33 -16.64 -21.72
N TRP A 22 -3.15 -15.94 -20.61
CA TRP A 22 -2.44 -14.67 -20.58
C TRP A 22 -0.95 -14.83 -20.92
N TYR A 23 -0.28 -15.80 -20.29
CA TYR A 23 1.15 -16.03 -20.43
C TYR A 23 1.51 -16.49 -21.86
N SER A 24 0.70 -17.33 -22.49
CA SER A 24 0.95 -17.82 -23.85
C SER A 24 1.16 -16.70 -24.86
N SER A 25 0.49 -15.56 -24.67
CA SER A 25 0.63 -14.38 -25.54
C SER A 25 1.87 -13.53 -25.23
N LYS A 26 2.59 -13.84 -24.12
CA LYS A 26 3.66 -13.00 -23.55
C LYS A 26 4.99 -13.73 -23.31
N VAL A 27 5.10 -14.99 -23.71
CA VAL A 27 6.30 -15.82 -23.49
C VAL A 27 7.58 -15.12 -23.96
N SER A 28 7.55 -14.46 -25.12
CA SER A 28 8.73 -13.75 -25.64
C SER A 28 9.11 -12.51 -24.83
N GLU A 29 8.13 -11.85 -24.19
CA GLU A 29 8.35 -10.69 -23.33
C GLU A 29 9.13 -11.10 -22.07
N PHE A 30 8.88 -12.30 -21.56
CA PHE A 30 9.46 -12.81 -20.30
C PHE A 30 10.61 -13.81 -20.48
N ALA A 31 11.04 -14.09 -21.71
CA ALA A 31 12.03 -15.14 -22.02
C ALA A 31 13.33 -15.06 -21.21
N ASN A 32 13.81 -13.85 -20.91
CA ASN A 32 15.08 -13.64 -20.19
C ASN A 32 14.90 -13.17 -18.73
N THR A 33 13.68 -13.22 -18.22
CA THR A 33 13.37 -12.64 -16.88
C THR A 33 14.18 -13.26 -15.77
N ALA A 34 14.28 -14.58 -15.71
CA ALA A 34 15.03 -15.29 -14.68
C ALA A 34 16.55 -14.93 -14.72
N GLU A 35 17.15 -14.87 -15.92
CA GLU A 35 18.56 -14.50 -16.08
C GLU A 35 18.81 -13.04 -15.67
N ILE A 36 17.92 -12.13 -16.05
CA ILE A 36 18.03 -10.72 -15.67
C ILE A 36 17.98 -10.58 -14.15
N TRP A 37 17.02 -11.22 -13.50
CA TRP A 37 16.85 -11.12 -12.05
C TRP A 37 17.94 -11.85 -11.29
N SER A 38 18.48 -12.95 -11.79
CA SER A 38 19.68 -13.59 -11.22
C SER A 38 20.85 -12.59 -11.13
N ARG A 39 21.15 -11.88 -12.22
CA ARG A 39 22.21 -10.87 -12.26
C ARG A 39 21.91 -9.64 -11.38
N GLN A 40 20.67 -9.15 -11.40
CA GLN A 40 20.31 -7.97 -10.59
C GLN A 40 20.32 -8.29 -9.09
N SER A 41 19.88 -9.48 -8.70
CA SER A 41 19.91 -9.89 -7.29
C SER A 41 21.35 -10.17 -6.80
N GLU A 42 22.21 -10.72 -7.64
CA GLU A 42 23.64 -10.85 -7.32
C GLU A 42 24.28 -9.48 -7.08
N PHE A 43 23.99 -8.51 -7.97
CA PHE A 43 24.49 -7.14 -7.82
C PHE A 43 23.96 -6.48 -6.54
N PHE A 44 22.68 -6.67 -6.21
CA PHE A 44 22.09 -6.11 -4.99
C PHE A 44 22.68 -6.77 -3.73
N ARG A 45 22.85 -8.11 -3.72
CA ARG A 45 23.51 -8.82 -2.60
C ARG A 45 24.96 -8.40 -2.42
N ASP A 46 25.70 -8.20 -3.53
CA ASP A 46 27.05 -7.69 -3.49
C ASP A 46 27.13 -6.29 -2.91
N PHE A 47 26.23 -5.40 -3.34
CA PHE A 47 26.10 -4.06 -2.75
C PHE A 47 25.82 -4.15 -1.25
N TRP A 48 24.86 -4.99 -0.83
CA TRP A 48 24.52 -5.17 0.57
C TRP A 48 25.72 -5.65 1.37
N ASN A 49 26.35 -6.75 0.94
CA ASN A 49 27.41 -7.41 1.68
C ASN A 49 28.73 -6.61 1.70
N LYS A 50 29.09 -5.98 0.58
CA LYS A 50 30.41 -5.32 0.43
C LYS A 50 30.37 -3.83 0.76
N LYS A 51 29.21 -3.19 0.73
CA LYS A 51 29.10 -1.75 0.90
C LYS A 51 28.20 -1.35 2.08
N ILE A 52 27.07 -2.01 2.31
CA ILE A 52 26.21 -1.70 3.45
C ILE A 52 26.76 -2.31 4.74
N LEU A 53 27.14 -3.59 4.72
CA LEU A 53 27.66 -4.28 5.91
C LEU A 53 29.10 -3.85 6.29
N ASP A 54 29.90 -3.38 5.37
CA ASP A 54 31.25 -2.89 5.67
C ASP A 54 31.18 -1.49 6.30
N SER A 55 31.38 -1.40 7.60
CA SER A 55 31.33 -0.14 8.37
C SER A 55 32.35 0.91 7.90
N ASN A 56 33.45 0.50 7.23
CA ASN A 56 34.49 1.39 6.74
C ASN A 56 34.22 1.90 5.32
N TYR A 57 33.23 1.34 4.62
CA TYR A 57 32.90 1.77 3.28
C TYR A 57 32.02 3.01 3.30
N GLU A 58 32.45 4.08 2.68
CA GLU A 58 31.61 5.28 2.45
C GLU A 58 30.80 5.11 1.18
N ILE A 59 29.47 5.02 1.34
CA ILE A 59 28.54 4.87 0.22
C ILE A 59 28.53 6.13 -0.65
N THR A 60 28.86 5.98 -1.92
CA THR A 60 28.89 7.06 -2.89
C THR A 60 27.50 7.34 -3.48
N HIS A 61 27.34 8.51 -4.10
CA HIS A 61 26.12 8.82 -4.85
C HIS A 61 25.89 7.83 -6.00
N ASN A 62 26.94 7.44 -6.71
CA ASN A 62 26.86 6.47 -7.81
C ASN A 62 26.40 5.09 -7.34
N ASP A 63 26.88 4.63 -6.17
CA ASP A 63 26.43 3.37 -5.58
C ASP A 63 24.92 3.37 -5.32
N ILE A 64 24.42 4.48 -4.80
CA ILE A 64 23.01 4.68 -4.50
C ILE A 64 22.18 4.72 -5.79
N GLU A 65 22.62 5.49 -6.80
CA GLU A 65 21.92 5.57 -8.08
C GLU A 65 21.78 4.21 -8.77
N GLU A 66 22.86 3.41 -8.77
CA GLU A 66 22.83 2.06 -9.36
C GLU A 66 21.81 1.15 -8.68
N ILE A 67 21.70 1.22 -7.35
CA ILE A 67 20.70 0.44 -6.60
C ILE A 67 19.29 0.96 -6.86
N ILE A 68 19.07 2.27 -6.86
CA ILE A 68 17.76 2.85 -7.15
C ILE A 68 17.28 2.45 -8.55
N ARG A 69 18.17 2.35 -9.54
CA ARG A 69 17.83 1.86 -10.89
C ARG A 69 17.37 0.39 -10.92
N ILE A 70 17.80 -0.42 -9.96
CA ILE A 70 17.27 -1.78 -9.80
C ILE A 70 15.90 -1.77 -9.12
N LEU A 71 15.71 -0.92 -8.10
CA LEU A 71 14.51 -0.90 -7.28
C LEU A 71 13.34 -0.17 -7.97
N ASP A 72 13.60 0.95 -8.68
CA ASP A 72 12.57 1.84 -9.21
C ASP A 72 12.62 1.96 -10.73
N THR A 73 11.51 1.60 -11.39
CA THR A 73 11.35 1.75 -12.84
C THR A 73 11.39 3.21 -13.29
N ASN A 74 11.08 4.17 -12.40
CA ASN A 74 11.07 5.61 -12.69
C ASN A 74 12.37 6.32 -12.31
N ALA A 75 13.43 5.58 -11.91
CA ALA A 75 14.71 6.16 -11.58
C ALA A 75 15.32 6.93 -12.77
N ARG A 76 15.96 8.08 -12.48
CA ARG A 76 16.61 8.90 -13.51
C ARG A 76 17.68 8.10 -14.25
N GLY A 77 17.68 8.24 -15.57
CA GLY A 77 18.63 7.51 -16.43
C GLY A 77 18.44 6.00 -16.42
N ASN A 78 17.30 5.52 -15.97
CA ASN A 78 17.01 4.10 -15.99
C ASN A 78 16.78 3.64 -17.43
N SER A 79 17.76 2.94 -17.98
CA SER A 79 17.70 2.25 -19.28
C SER A 79 17.38 0.76 -19.14
N ARG A 80 17.17 0.28 -17.91
CA ARG A 80 16.86 -1.12 -17.65
C ARG A 80 15.45 -1.42 -18.11
N ALA A 81 15.29 -2.46 -18.89
CA ALA A 81 13.99 -2.95 -19.30
C ALA A 81 13.16 -3.48 -18.12
N ILE A 82 13.85 -3.93 -17.07
CA ILE A 82 13.24 -4.55 -15.90
C ILE A 82 13.88 -3.96 -14.64
N ALA A 83 13.05 -3.38 -13.78
CA ALA A 83 13.33 -3.02 -12.39
C ALA A 83 12.23 -3.58 -11.50
N VAL A 84 12.38 -3.52 -10.17
CA VAL A 84 11.41 -4.13 -9.27
C VAL A 84 10.00 -3.60 -9.50
N ALA A 85 9.78 -2.30 -9.32
CA ALA A 85 8.46 -1.69 -9.49
C ALA A 85 8.58 -0.17 -9.64
N SER A 86 7.47 0.51 -9.92
CA SER A 86 7.34 1.95 -9.71
C SER A 86 7.09 2.20 -8.23
N LEU A 87 8.05 2.81 -7.55
CA LEU A 87 7.97 3.00 -6.09
C LEU A 87 7.14 4.22 -5.69
N TYR A 88 6.85 5.13 -6.64
CA TYR A 88 6.16 6.41 -6.38
C TYR A 88 6.82 7.25 -5.27
N LEU A 89 8.11 7.03 -5.03
CA LEU A 89 8.94 7.81 -4.13
C LEU A 89 9.87 8.71 -4.95
N ARG A 90 10.04 9.97 -4.54
CA ARG A 90 11.03 10.85 -5.18
C ARG A 90 12.43 10.26 -5.00
N GLN A 91 13.29 10.42 -5.99
CA GLN A 91 14.63 9.83 -5.96
C GLN A 91 15.45 10.27 -4.73
N ASN A 92 15.38 11.54 -4.34
CA ASN A 92 16.04 12.03 -3.13
C ASN A 92 15.55 11.33 -1.86
N MET A 93 14.25 11.00 -1.77
CA MET A 93 13.72 10.23 -0.63
C MET A 93 14.28 8.80 -0.60
N GLN A 94 14.46 8.18 -1.76
CA GLN A 94 15.07 6.85 -1.87
C GLN A 94 16.57 6.90 -1.48
N GLU A 95 17.29 7.95 -1.90
CA GLU A 95 18.67 8.19 -1.51
C GLU A 95 18.78 8.37 0.01
N ASP A 96 17.91 9.18 0.61
CA ASP A 96 17.86 9.41 2.06
C ASP A 96 17.62 8.11 2.83
N LEU A 97 16.70 7.25 2.35
CA LEU A 97 16.46 5.94 2.97
C LEU A 97 17.70 5.06 2.95
N LEU A 98 18.42 4.96 1.81
CA LEU A 98 19.64 4.17 1.71
C LEU A 98 20.78 4.73 2.59
N ARG A 99 20.95 6.05 2.65
CA ARG A 99 21.92 6.69 3.55
C ARG A 99 21.56 6.49 5.02
N ASN A 100 20.27 6.59 5.37
CA ASN A 100 19.81 6.33 6.71
C ASN A 100 20.04 4.87 7.13
N ILE A 101 19.85 3.91 6.22
CA ILE A 101 20.21 2.51 6.49
C ILE A 101 21.72 2.41 6.75
N LYS A 102 22.56 2.95 5.85
CA LYS A 102 24.01 2.85 5.95
C LYS A 102 24.58 3.45 7.25
N ASN A 103 23.99 4.53 7.71
CA ASN A 103 24.44 5.27 8.90
C ASN A 103 23.86 4.74 10.22
N ASP A 104 23.04 3.68 10.17
CA ASP A 104 22.35 3.12 11.33
C ASP A 104 22.69 1.63 11.52
N PRO A 105 23.69 1.29 12.35
CA PRO A 105 24.14 -0.09 12.56
C PRO A 105 23.02 -1.01 13.06
N GLU A 106 22.09 -0.51 13.85
CA GLU A 106 20.98 -1.31 14.38
C GLU A 106 19.97 -1.64 13.27
N LYS A 107 19.67 -0.69 12.40
CA LYS A 107 18.83 -0.90 11.22
C LYS A 107 19.48 -1.91 10.27
N ILE A 108 20.78 -1.79 10.03
CA ILE A 108 21.53 -2.77 9.24
C ILE A 108 21.41 -4.18 9.86
N ARG A 109 21.60 -4.31 11.18
CA ARG A 109 21.49 -5.59 11.89
C ARG A 109 20.12 -6.22 11.70
N ILE A 110 19.05 -5.43 11.87
CA ILE A 110 17.65 -5.91 11.74
C ILE A 110 17.36 -6.33 10.29
N LEU A 111 17.73 -5.51 9.31
CA LEU A 111 17.52 -5.82 7.89
C LEU A 111 18.33 -7.03 7.44
N ASN A 112 19.57 -7.16 7.91
CA ASN A 112 20.39 -8.34 7.61
C ASN A 112 19.77 -9.62 8.18
N LYS A 113 19.22 -9.56 9.40
CA LYS A 113 18.47 -10.66 9.99
C LYS A 113 17.24 -11.03 9.12
N PHE A 114 16.52 -10.03 8.63
CA PHE A 114 15.37 -10.24 7.73
C PHE A 114 15.78 -10.90 6.41
N PHE A 115 16.84 -10.42 5.75
CA PHE A 115 17.29 -10.96 4.47
C PHE A 115 17.83 -12.40 4.58
N LEU A 116 18.52 -12.72 5.68
CA LEU A 116 19.12 -14.04 5.89
C LEU A 116 18.16 -15.08 6.50
N ALA A 117 17.01 -14.65 7.00
CA ALA A 117 16.07 -15.57 7.61
C ALA A 117 15.46 -16.54 6.57
N ASN A 118 15.53 -17.83 6.85
CA ASN A 118 14.91 -18.89 6.05
C ASN A 118 13.49 -19.21 6.52
N ASP A 119 13.14 -18.82 7.74
CA ASP A 119 11.83 -19.06 8.35
C ASP A 119 11.01 -17.77 8.35
N TYR A 120 9.76 -17.88 7.93
CA TYR A 120 8.80 -16.77 7.91
C TYR A 120 8.56 -16.15 9.30
N THR A 121 8.59 -16.96 10.36
CA THR A 121 8.47 -16.48 11.74
C THR A 121 9.62 -15.53 12.11
N GLU A 122 10.85 -15.86 11.71
CA GLU A 122 12.00 -14.99 11.94
C GLU A 122 11.96 -13.74 11.05
N LYS A 123 11.47 -13.86 9.80
CA LYS A 123 11.22 -12.69 8.93
C LYS A 123 10.22 -11.74 9.57
N ILE A 124 9.09 -12.26 10.05
CA ILE A 124 8.05 -11.48 10.75
C ILE A 124 8.63 -10.75 11.96
N LYS A 125 9.34 -11.47 12.84
CA LYS A 125 9.97 -10.87 14.03
C LYS A 125 10.94 -9.76 13.67
N ALA A 126 11.74 -9.93 12.62
CA ALA A 126 12.69 -8.90 12.19
C ALA A 126 11.97 -7.65 11.68
N ILE A 127 10.88 -7.78 10.94
CA ILE A 127 10.10 -6.64 10.44
C ILE A 127 9.32 -5.96 11.58
N ASP A 128 8.79 -6.72 12.53
CA ASP A 128 8.14 -6.14 13.72
C ASP A 128 9.16 -5.41 14.60
N GLU A 129 10.38 -5.94 14.73
CA GLU A 129 11.49 -5.27 15.40
C GLU A 129 11.85 -3.95 14.70
N LEU A 130 11.93 -3.94 13.36
CA LEU A 130 12.15 -2.72 12.57
C LEU A 130 11.04 -1.70 12.79
N PHE A 131 9.79 -2.14 12.77
CA PHE A 131 8.63 -1.27 12.97
C PHE A 131 8.64 -0.60 14.35
N ILE A 132 8.97 -1.37 15.39
CA ILE A 132 9.10 -0.86 16.76
C ILE A 132 10.29 0.11 16.84
N TYR A 133 11.42 -0.22 16.22
CA TYR A 133 12.61 0.60 16.21
C TYR A 133 12.36 1.96 15.54
N GLU A 134 11.70 1.96 14.39
CA GLU A 134 11.42 3.19 13.63
C GLU A 134 10.22 3.99 14.17
N ARG A 135 9.39 3.42 15.03
CA ARG A 135 8.12 4.03 15.48
C ARG A 135 8.26 5.45 16.05
N ASN A 136 9.38 5.73 16.69
CA ASN A 136 9.66 7.02 17.31
C ASN A 136 10.63 7.90 16.48
N THR A 137 11.01 7.44 15.29
CA THR A 137 11.88 8.20 14.38
C THR A 137 11.07 9.27 13.69
N ARG A 138 11.52 10.53 13.76
CA ARG A 138 10.92 11.62 12.99
C ARG A 138 11.36 11.54 11.54
N GLY A 139 10.42 11.79 10.63
CA GLY A 139 10.70 11.85 9.19
C GLY A 139 10.48 10.54 8.45
N LEU A 140 11.14 10.40 7.32
CA LEU A 140 10.99 9.27 6.40
C LEU A 140 11.70 8.03 6.94
N THR A 141 10.95 6.93 7.07
CA THR A 141 11.48 5.63 7.47
C THR A 141 11.02 4.53 6.52
N LEU A 142 11.62 3.35 6.59
CA LEU A 142 11.22 2.20 5.77
C LEU A 142 9.77 1.78 6.03
N THR A 143 9.32 1.92 7.27
CA THR A 143 7.96 1.52 7.67
C THR A 143 6.91 2.60 7.41
N THR A 144 7.28 3.88 7.36
CA THR A 144 6.34 4.99 7.07
C THR A 144 5.97 5.11 5.59
N VAL A 145 6.79 4.59 4.68
CA VAL A 145 6.48 4.51 3.25
C VAL A 145 5.70 3.24 2.88
N ASN A 146 4.93 2.73 3.83
CA ASN A 146 4.03 1.57 3.66
C ASN A 146 4.73 0.31 3.15
N GLY A 147 5.98 0.11 3.55
CA GLY A 147 6.80 -1.03 3.16
C GLY A 147 7.28 -1.06 1.71
N VAL A 148 6.89 -0.08 0.89
CA VAL A 148 7.19 -0.09 -0.55
C VAL A 148 8.69 -0.25 -0.83
N PHE A 149 9.53 0.53 -0.15
CA PHE A 149 10.97 0.47 -0.34
C PHE A 149 11.56 -0.83 0.24
N LEU A 150 11.06 -1.26 1.39
CA LEU A 150 11.46 -2.50 2.05
C LEU A 150 11.13 -3.74 1.21
N ASN A 151 9.92 -3.83 0.67
CA ASN A 151 9.52 -4.92 -0.23
C ASN A 151 10.35 -4.92 -1.53
N ALA A 152 10.66 -3.73 -2.07
CA ALA A 152 11.52 -3.64 -3.25
C ALA A 152 12.93 -4.19 -2.98
N MET A 153 13.50 -3.87 -1.81
CA MET A 153 14.79 -4.43 -1.39
C MET A 153 14.71 -5.94 -1.15
N ALA A 154 13.64 -6.41 -0.51
CA ALA A 154 13.42 -7.83 -0.26
C ALA A 154 13.35 -8.62 -1.56
N TYR A 155 12.61 -8.11 -2.54
CA TYR A 155 12.55 -8.70 -3.88
C TYR A 155 13.91 -8.68 -4.58
N ALA A 156 14.60 -7.54 -4.57
CA ALA A 156 15.92 -7.44 -5.19
C ALA A 156 16.96 -8.38 -4.54
N TYR A 157 16.80 -8.68 -3.25
CA TYR A 157 17.67 -9.60 -2.52
C TYR A 157 17.39 -11.07 -2.86
N ASP A 158 16.10 -11.45 -2.92
CA ASP A 158 15.64 -12.83 -3.13
C ASP A 158 14.41 -12.87 -4.07
N PRO A 159 14.62 -12.67 -5.40
CA PRO A 159 13.52 -12.61 -6.36
C PRO A 159 12.84 -13.95 -6.61
N ASP A 160 13.40 -15.07 -6.19
CA ASP A 160 12.80 -16.40 -6.36
C ASP A 160 11.71 -16.67 -5.30
N ASN A 161 11.84 -16.06 -4.13
CA ASN A 161 10.94 -16.25 -2.98
C ASN A 161 10.12 -15.01 -2.62
N HIS A 162 10.21 -13.93 -3.40
CA HIS A 162 9.38 -12.75 -3.26
C HIS A 162 8.64 -12.44 -4.55
N ILE A 163 7.47 -11.82 -4.45
CA ILE A 163 6.71 -11.26 -5.57
C ILE A 163 6.97 -9.75 -5.59
N ASN A 164 7.23 -9.16 -6.77
CA ASN A 164 7.51 -7.72 -6.88
C ASN A 164 6.24 -6.83 -6.82
N ILE A 165 5.31 -7.19 -5.96
CA ILE A 165 4.21 -6.31 -5.55
C ILE A 165 4.66 -5.63 -4.26
N VAL A 166 5.13 -4.40 -4.39
CA VAL A 166 5.83 -3.73 -3.28
C VAL A 166 4.91 -3.04 -2.27
N SER A 167 3.64 -2.84 -2.61
CA SER A 167 2.66 -2.17 -1.73
C SER A 167 1.79 -3.21 -1.02
N LEU A 168 1.70 -3.11 0.29
CA LEU A 168 0.88 -3.99 1.12
C LEU A 168 -0.62 -3.92 0.75
N GLU A 169 -1.12 -2.73 0.37
CA GLU A 169 -2.50 -2.59 -0.12
C GLU A 169 -2.72 -3.34 -1.43
N ARG A 170 -1.69 -3.41 -2.29
CA ARG A 170 -1.78 -4.15 -3.55
C ARG A 170 -1.73 -5.66 -3.33
N GLU A 171 -0.93 -6.12 -2.38
CA GLU A 171 -0.93 -7.52 -1.99
C GLU A 171 -2.29 -7.91 -1.39
N LYS A 172 -2.87 -7.08 -0.52
CA LYS A 172 -4.23 -7.26 0.00
C LYS A 172 -5.24 -7.33 -1.15
N ALA A 173 -5.25 -6.36 -2.06
CA ALA A 173 -6.14 -6.33 -3.20
C ALA A 173 -5.99 -7.56 -4.11
N ALA A 174 -4.77 -8.07 -4.29
CA ALA A 174 -4.50 -9.28 -5.07
C ALA A 174 -5.07 -10.54 -4.39
N ILE A 175 -4.89 -10.67 -3.07
CA ILE A 175 -5.45 -11.78 -2.27
C ILE A 175 -6.98 -11.79 -2.37
N GLU A 176 -7.61 -10.62 -2.23
CA GLU A 176 -9.06 -10.44 -2.37
C GLU A 176 -9.54 -10.76 -3.80
N ALA A 177 -8.87 -10.23 -4.84
CA ALA A 177 -9.21 -10.47 -6.23
C ALA A 177 -9.15 -11.95 -6.63
N LEU A 178 -8.12 -12.62 -6.17
CA LEU A 178 -7.92 -14.05 -6.39
C LEU A 178 -8.81 -14.92 -5.51
N ASN A 179 -9.51 -14.30 -4.55
CA ASN A 179 -10.33 -14.98 -3.54
C ASN A 179 -9.55 -16.08 -2.80
N ILE A 180 -8.33 -15.73 -2.36
CA ILE A 180 -7.47 -16.67 -1.64
C ILE A 180 -7.91 -16.75 -0.18
N PRO A 181 -8.33 -17.92 0.33
CA PRO A 181 -8.65 -18.07 1.74
C PRO A 181 -7.43 -17.79 2.60
N THR A 182 -7.58 -16.95 3.63
CA THR A 182 -6.47 -16.62 4.53
C THR A 182 -6.99 -16.20 5.91
N ASP A 183 -6.22 -16.53 6.95
CA ASP A 183 -6.43 -16.05 8.32
C ASP A 183 -5.64 -14.75 8.59
N LEU A 184 -5.03 -14.15 7.56
CA LEU A 184 -4.29 -12.90 7.70
C LEU A 184 -5.27 -11.73 7.86
N ASP A 185 -5.21 -11.09 9.03
CA ASP A 185 -5.99 -9.88 9.34
C ASP A 185 -5.15 -8.64 9.03
N PHE A 186 -5.47 -7.98 7.90
CA PHE A 186 -4.76 -6.78 7.47
C PHE A 186 -4.97 -5.57 8.38
N ASP A 187 -5.97 -5.60 9.26
CA ASP A 187 -6.28 -4.51 10.17
C ASP A 187 -5.66 -4.72 11.56
N ASN A 188 -5.57 -5.97 12.05
CA ASN A 188 -5.20 -6.28 13.44
C ASN A 188 -3.89 -7.05 13.59
N ASP A 189 -3.41 -7.75 12.56
CA ASP A 189 -2.12 -8.44 12.62
C ASP A 189 -0.94 -7.45 12.68
N SER A 190 0.19 -7.90 13.22
CA SER A 190 1.40 -7.09 13.29
C SER A 190 1.88 -6.66 11.90
N TYR A 191 2.64 -5.56 11.83
CA TYR A 191 3.16 -5.04 10.57
C TYR A 191 4.01 -6.08 9.84
N GLY A 192 4.90 -6.77 10.55
CA GLY A 192 5.72 -7.83 9.99
C GLY A 192 4.90 -9.01 9.50
N LYS A 193 3.86 -9.41 10.23
CA LYS A 193 2.98 -10.50 9.81
C LYS A 193 2.26 -10.15 8.52
N ARG A 194 1.70 -8.95 8.41
CA ARG A 194 1.01 -8.49 7.20
C ARG A 194 1.95 -8.44 6.00
N LEU A 195 3.13 -7.84 6.15
CA LEU A 195 4.08 -7.65 5.06
C LEU A 195 4.69 -8.97 4.56
N VAL A 196 5.01 -9.88 5.47
CA VAL A 196 5.68 -11.14 5.12
C VAL A 196 4.68 -12.19 4.63
N LEU A 197 3.51 -12.31 5.29
CA LEU A 197 2.55 -13.36 4.94
C LEU A 197 1.73 -13.01 3.71
N SER A 198 1.43 -11.74 3.42
CA SER A 198 0.72 -11.40 2.19
C SER A 198 1.51 -11.83 0.95
N ASN A 199 2.80 -11.58 0.94
CA ASN A 199 3.71 -12.03 -0.13
C ASN A 199 3.75 -13.57 -0.23
N LYS A 200 3.91 -14.25 0.91
CA LYS A 200 3.90 -15.73 0.98
C LYS A 200 2.59 -16.33 0.46
N ILE A 201 1.45 -15.80 0.89
CA ILE A 201 0.13 -16.27 0.49
C ILE A 201 -0.04 -16.22 -1.04
N LEU A 202 0.36 -15.12 -1.65
CA LEU A 202 0.30 -14.96 -3.10
C LEU A 202 1.22 -15.97 -3.80
N LEU A 203 2.45 -16.11 -3.35
CA LEU A 203 3.40 -17.05 -3.95
C LEU A 203 2.94 -18.49 -3.79
N ASP A 204 2.51 -18.90 -2.60
CA ASP A 204 2.02 -20.25 -2.32
C ASP A 204 0.78 -20.57 -3.17
N PHE A 205 -0.12 -19.61 -3.36
CA PHE A 205 -1.29 -19.79 -4.22
C PHE A 205 -0.87 -20.12 -5.65
N PHE A 206 -0.01 -19.32 -6.27
CA PHE A 206 0.41 -19.58 -7.65
C PHE A 206 1.21 -20.87 -7.78
N ARG A 207 2.09 -21.18 -6.84
CA ARG A 207 2.81 -22.46 -6.80
C ARG A 207 1.84 -23.64 -6.60
N GLY A 208 0.84 -23.48 -5.76
CA GLY A 208 -0.20 -24.47 -5.49
C GLY A 208 -1.07 -24.80 -6.69
N ILE A 209 -1.33 -23.85 -7.58
CA ILE A 209 -2.06 -24.09 -8.84
C ILE A 209 -1.13 -24.52 -10.00
N GLY A 210 0.15 -24.77 -9.73
CA GLY A 210 1.11 -25.29 -10.71
C GLY A 210 1.75 -24.24 -11.62
N VAL A 211 1.77 -22.97 -11.22
CA VAL A 211 2.55 -21.91 -11.90
C VAL A 211 3.99 -21.98 -11.42
N ILE A 212 4.92 -22.28 -12.33
CA ILE A 212 6.35 -22.47 -12.03
C ILE A 212 7.22 -21.30 -12.52
N GLU A 213 6.63 -20.36 -13.26
CA GLU A 213 7.31 -19.20 -13.84
C GLU A 213 7.91 -18.33 -12.74
N HIS A 214 8.90 -17.52 -13.13
CA HIS A 214 9.57 -16.55 -12.24
C HIS A 214 8.55 -15.62 -11.56
N THR A 215 8.79 -15.24 -10.33
CA THR A 215 7.88 -14.41 -9.50
C THR A 215 7.53 -13.06 -10.16
N TYR A 216 8.43 -12.50 -10.98
CA TYR A 216 8.16 -11.31 -11.80
C TYR A 216 7.01 -11.53 -12.79
N VAL A 217 6.94 -12.72 -13.40
CA VAL A 217 5.85 -13.10 -14.32
C VAL A 217 4.54 -13.22 -13.55
N ILE A 218 4.58 -13.87 -12.39
CA ILE A 218 3.42 -13.99 -11.48
C ILE A 218 2.90 -12.60 -11.11
N ALA A 219 3.77 -11.69 -10.68
CA ALA A 219 3.38 -10.33 -10.33
C ALA A 219 2.81 -9.56 -11.53
N SER A 220 3.37 -9.75 -12.71
CA SER A 220 2.86 -9.14 -13.95
C SER A 220 1.45 -9.63 -14.28
N PHE A 221 1.15 -10.89 -14.04
CA PHE A 221 -0.20 -11.44 -14.17
C PHE A 221 -1.16 -10.88 -13.12
N ILE A 222 -0.72 -10.77 -11.86
CA ILE A 222 -1.52 -10.14 -10.80
C ILE A 222 -1.86 -8.69 -11.18
N TRP A 223 -0.89 -7.93 -11.70
CA TRP A 223 -1.14 -6.58 -12.20
C TRP A 223 -2.15 -6.55 -13.35
N HIS A 224 -2.11 -7.53 -14.25
CA HIS A 224 -3.11 -7.67 -15.31
C HIS A 224 -4.51 -7.90 -14.72
N ILE A 225 -4.65 -8.82 -13.76
CA ILE A 225 -5.93 -9.08 -13.07
C ILE A 225 -6.47 -7.80 -12.42
N LEU A 226 -5.64 -7.13 -11.63
CA LEU A 226 -6.04 -5.92 -10.92
C LEU A 226 -6.42 -4.77 -11.87
N LYS A 227 -5.71 -4.65 -13.01
CA LYS A 227 -5.96 -3.60 -14.00
C LYS A 227 -7.26 -3.84 -14.78
N GLU A 228 -7.51 -5.08 -15.19
CA GLU A 228 -8.69 -5.45 -15.96
C GLU A 228 -9.93 -5.65 -15.08
N GLY A 229 -9.80 -5.55 -13.74
CA GLY A 229 -10.90 -5.82 -12.81
C GLY A 229 -11.41 -7.26 -12.89
N ILE A 230 -10.54 -8.21 -13.24
CA ILE A 230 -10.88 -9.62 -13.32
C ILE A 230 -11.01 -10.16 -11.91
N THR A 231 -12.22 -10.54 -11.53
CA THR A 231 -12.52 -11.08 -10.20
C THR A 231 -13.22 -12.43 -10.32
N SER A 232 -13.13 -13.19 -9.26
CA SER A 232 -13.82 -14.49 -9.14
C SER A 232 -15.34 -14.40 -8.96
N GLY A 233 -15.92 -13.22 -9.08
CA GLY A 233 -17.35 -12.93 -8.93
C GLY A 233 -17.55 -11.71 -8.04
N ASN A 234 -18.30 -10.74 -8.53
CA ASN A 234 -18.85 -9.53 -7.90
C ASN A 234 -18.25 -9.00 -6.57
N VAL A 235 -16.94 -8.99 -6.44
CA VAL A 235 -16.26 -8.16 -5.43
C VAL A 235 -15.79 -6.91 -6.16
N GLU A 236 -16.35 -5.76 -5.81
CA GLU A 236 -15.84 -4.46 -6.28
C GLU A 236 -14.42 -4.27 -5.74
N ILE A 237 -13.44 -4.57 -6.57
CA ILE A 237 -12.05 -4.32 -6.23
C ILE A 237 -11.76 -2.85 -6.47
N ALA A 238 -11.28 -2.20 -5.42
CA ALA A 238 -10.66 -0.90 -5.57
C ALA A 238 -9.52 -0.98 -6.60
N SER A 239 -9.76 -0.51 -7.83
CA SER A 239 -8.75 -0.53 -8.90
C SER A 239 -7.52 0.31 -8.51
N PRO A 240 -6.35 0.13 -9.15
CA PRO A 240 -5.19 1.01 -8.98
C PRO A 240 -5.51 2.50 -9.12
N THR A 241 -6.46 2.81 -9.98
CA THR A 241 -7.05 4.13 -10.13
C THR A 241 -7.83 4.56 -8.87
N THR A 242 -8.39 3.62 -8.10
CA THR A 242 -9.16 3.91 -6.89
C THR A 242 -8.28 4.51 -5.80
N PHE A 243 -7.16 3.86 -5.49
CA PHE A 243 -6.21 4.36 -4.49
C PHE A 243 -5.55 5.67 -4.93
N ALA A 244 -5.16 5.78 -6.20
CA ALA A 244 -4.62 7.02 -6.73
C ALA A 244 -5.62 8.17 -6.63
N LEU A 245 -6.91 7.92 -6.83
CA LEU A 245 -7.95 8.94 -6.74
C LEU A 245 -8.33 9.28 -5.30
N GLU A 246 -8.36 8.33 -4.36
CA GLU A 246 -8.54 8.65 -2.94
C GLU A 246 -7.39 9.50 -2.42
N LYS A 247 -6.16 9.17 -2.78
CA LYS A 247 -4.98 9.97 -2.45
C LYS A 247 -5.01 11.35 -3.11
N LEU A 248 -5.42 11.45 -4.37
CA LEU A 248 -5.58 12.74 -5.05
C LEU A 248 -6.71 13.55 -4.43
N LEU A 249 -7.81 12.92 -4.03
CA LEU A 249 -8.89 13.56 -3.29
C LEU A 249 -8.40 14.09 -1.94
N GLU A 250 -7.65 13.28 -1.19
CA GLU A 250 -7.04 13.69 0.08
C GLU A 250 -6.10 14.90 -0.13
N GLU A 251 -5.20 14.82 -1.12
CA GLU A 251 -4.29 15.92 -1.46
C GLU A 251 -5.04 17.18 -1.85
N PHE A 252 -6.08 17.05 -2.68
CA PHE A 252 -6.93 18.16 -3.07
C PHE A 252 -7.62 18.81 -1.87
N LEU A 253 -8.23 18.01 -1.00
CA LEU A 253 -8.92 18.49 0.19
C LEU A 253 -7.96 19.18 1.15
N VAL A 254 -6.80 18.58 1.43
CA VAL A 254 -5.79 19.16 2.33
C VAL A 254 -5.20 20.45 1.78
N THR A 255 -4.87 20.47 0.47
CA THR A 255 -4.29 21.66 -0.19
C THR A 255 -5.28 22.82 -0.27
N ASN A 256 -6.57 22.51 -0.44
CA ASN A 256 -7.61 23.53 -0.60
C ASN A 256 -8.48 23.70 0.65
N TRP A 257 -8.03 23.22 1.81
CA TRP A 257 -8.81 23.12 3.04
C TRP A 257 -9.59 24.40 3.39
N GLU A 258 -8.91 25.54 3.43
CA GLU A 258 -9.51 26.82 3.77
C GLU A 258 -10.47 27.36 2.68
N ASN A 259 -10.34 26.89 1.46
CA ASN A 259 -11.16 27.32 0.32
C ASN A 259 -12.46 26.52 0.21
N ILE A 260 -12.53 25.34 0.84
CA ILE A 260 -13.71 24.46 0.83
C ILE A 260 -14.68 24.96 1.91
N PRO A 261 -15.89 25.44 1.54
CA PRO A 261 -16.79 26.11 2.49
C PRO A 261 -17.11 25.30 3.75
N ILE A 262 -17.28 23.98 3.62
CA ILE A 262 -17.62 23.10 4.75
C ILE A 262 -16.46 22.95 5.75
N PHE A 263 -15.21 23.11 5.29
CA PHE A 263 -14.03 22.93 6.16
C PHE A 263 -13.55 24.23 6.81
N ARG A 264 -14.13 25.39 6.48
CA ARG A 264 -13.72 26.68 7.06
C ARG A 264 -13.77 26.74 8.59
N ASN A 265 -14.68 25.99 9.20
CA ASN A 265 -14.84 25.91 10.65
C ASN A 265 -13.96 24.82 11.29
N TYR A 266 -13.20 24.08 10.50
CA TYR A 266 -12.32 23.02 10.95
C TYR A 266 -10.87 23.37 10.65
N GLU A 267 -9.97 22.79 11.42
CA GLU A 267 -8.53 22.79 11.15
C GLU A 267 -8.00 21.39 11.22
N ILE A 268 -7.05 21.04 10.35
CA ILE A 268 -6.41 19.71 10.38
C ILE A 268 -5.68 19.58 11.70
N PHE A 269 -5.87 18.44 12.39
CA PHE A 269 -5.34 18.25 13.74
C PHE A 269 -3.84 18.45 13.79
N THR A 270 -3.42 19.28 14.74
CA THR A 270 -2.01 19.59 15.04
C THR A 270 -1.64 19.08 16.42
N LYS A 271 -0.41 18.63 16.57
CA LYS A 271 0.18 18.29 17.85
C LYS A 271 1.56 18.93 17.93
N ASP A 272 1.83 19.63 19.03
CA ASP A 272 3.08 20.35 19.24
C ASP A 272 3.45 21.33 18.11
N GLY A 273 2.43 21.90 17.44
CA GLY A 273 2.57 22.85 16.34
C GLY A 273 2.77 22.20 14.96
N GLU A 274 2.82 20.90 14.87
CA GLU A 274 2.95 20.15 13.62
C GLU A 274 1.60 19.55 13.17
N ILE A 275 1.30 19.60 11.87
CA ILE A 275 0.13 18.97 11.28
C ILE A 275 0.34 17.44 11.30
N VAL A 276 -0.41 16.77 12.16
CA VAL A 276 -0.36 15.30 12.29
C VAL A 276 -1.66 14.63 11.89
N GLY A 277 -2.70 15.42 11.57
CA GLY A 277 -4.04 14.92 11.28
C GLY A 277 -4.20 14.25 9.91
N ARG A 278 -3.19 14.26 9.03
CA ARG A 278 -3.22 13.57 7.75
C ARG A 278 -2.74 12.13 7.90
N GLN A 279 -3.52 11.15 7.43
CA GLN A 279 -3.22 9.72 7.59
C GLN A 279 -2.86 9.37 9.04
N TYR A 280 -3.71 9.85 9.97
CA TYR A 280 -3.45 9.75 11.40
C TYR A 280 -3.49 8.30 11.87
N ASN A 281 -2.36 7.80 12.37
CA ASN A 281 -2.23 6.42 12.83
C ASN A 281 -2.83 6.24 14.22
N THR A 282 -3.84 5.38 14.34
CA THR A 282 -4.49 5.03 15.61
C THR A 282 -3.87 3.81 16.29
N GLY A 283 -2.99 3.06 15.62
CA GLY A 283 -2.56 1.74 16.04
C GLY A 283 -3.54 0.61 15.63
N GLU A 284 -4.79 0.95 15.33
CA GLU A 284 -5.84 0.04 14.85
C GLU A 284 -6.24 0.35 13.39
N GLY A 285 -5.46 1.17 12.71
CA GLY A 285 -5.69 1.64 11.35
C GLY A 285 -5.37 3.13 11.22
N ARG A 286 -5.62 3.68 10.03
CA ARG A 286 -5.34 5.09 9.72
C ARG A 286 -6.63 5.83 9.42
N ILE A 287 -6.79 6.98 10.04
CA ILE A 287 -7.81 7.97 9.71
C ILE A 287 -7.29 8.80 8.55
N ASP A 288 -8.03 8.91 7.45
CA ASP A 288 -7.58 9.67 6.27
C ASP A 288 -7.29 11.12 6.63
N ILE A 289 -8.26 11.80 7.28
CA ILE A 289 -8.04 13.15 7.82
C ILE A 289 -8.68 13.25 9.21
N LEU A 290 -7.87 13.57 10.21
CA LEU A 290 -8.31 13.97 11.54
C LEU A 290 -8.25 15.49 11.63
N ALA A 291 -9.34 16.12 12.02
CA ALA A 291 -9.45 17.57 12.17
C ALA A 291 -10.08 17.93 13.51
N THR A 292 -10.05 19.20 13.85
CA THR A 292 -10.73 19.78 15.01
C THR A 292 -11.61 20.95 14.60
N GLU A 293 -12.72 21.13 15.29
CA GLU A 293 -13.64 22.24 15.11
C GLU A 293 -13.05 23.48 15.81
N LYS A 294 -12.79 24.57 15.07
CA LYS A 294 -12.09 25.78 15.56
C LYS A 294 -12.71 26.39 16.83
N ASN A 295 -14.05 26.38 16.93
CA ASN A 295 -14.75 27.05 18.04
C ASN A 295 -14.91 26.17 19.28
N THR A 296 -15.02 24.87 19.14
CA THR A 296 -15.35 23.93 20.24
C THR A 296 -14.19 23.00 20.59
N GLY A 297 -13.26 22.82 19.66
CA GLY A 297 -12.19 21.83 19.74
C GLY A 297 -12.69 20.39 19.64
N ASN A 298 -13.95 20.16 19.23
CA ASN A 298 -14.43 18.82 18.95
C ASN A 298 -13.64 18.18 17.80
N PHE A 299 -13.43 16.88 17.89
CA PHE A 299 -12.73 16.14 16.83
C PHE A 299 -13.66 15.78 15.68
N ILE A 300 -13.11 15.84 14.49
CA ILE A 300 -13.76 15.43 13.23
C ILE A 300 -12.91 14.33 12.60
N VAL A 301 -13.49 13.15 12.47
CA VAL A 301 -12.90 12.01 11.78
C VAL A 301 -13.44 11.98 10.36
N ILE A 302 -12.58 12.07 9.36
CA ILE A 302 -12.96 12.10 7.95
C ILE A 302 -12.41 10.85 7.27
N GLU A 303 -13.30 10.13 6.61
CA GLU A 303 -13.01 8.94 5.81
C GLU A 303 -13.34 9.22 4.35
N LEU A 304 -12.41 8.93 3.46
CA LEU A 304 -12.52 9.18 2.03
C LEU A 304 -12.76 7.87 1.28
N LYS A 305 -13.69 7.88 0.34
CA LYS A 305 -13.93 6.74 -0.57
C LYS A 305 -14.12 7.25 -1.99
N ARG A 306 -13.47 6.62 -2.92
CA ARG A 306 -13.58 6.98 -4.33
C ARG A 306 -14.96 6.68 -4.90
N ASP A 307 -15.39 5.46 -4.73
CA ASP A 307 -16.57 4.91 -5.36
C ASP A 307 -17.75 4.77 -4.38
N GLN A 308 -18.66 3.89 -4.73
CA GLN A 308 -19.83 3.59 -3.92
C GLN A 308 -19.41 2.93 -2.60
N THR A 309 -20.00 3.38 -1.52
CA THR A 309 -19.69 2.94 -0.16
C THR A 309 -20.48 1.68 0.23
N SER A 310 -19.94 0.89 1.16
CA SER A 310 -20.57 -0.32 1.71
C SER A 310 -20.69 -0.26 3.24
N ASP A 311 -21.33 -1.28 3.84
CA ASP A 311 -21.44 -1.43 5.30
C ASP A 311 -20.09 -1.40 6.04
N ALA A 312 -19.02 -1.85 5.38
CA ALA A 312 -17.68 -1.82 5.94
C ALA A 312 -17.22 -0.40 6.30
N VAL A 313 -17.63 0.61 5.51
CA VAL A 313 -17.30 2.03 5.78
C VAL A 313 -18.00 2.53 7.04
N ALA A 314 -19.23 2.07 7.32
CA ALA A 314 -19.91 2.39 8.57
C ALA A 314 -19.14 1.85 9.78
N GLY A 315 -18.68 0.60 9.71
CA GLY A 315 -17.84 0.01 10.76
C GLY A 315 -16.51 0.76 10.94
N GLN A 316 -15.89 1.17 9.85
CA GLN A 316 -14.61 1.87 9.85
C GLN A 316 -14.72 3.25 10.52
N ILE A 317 -15.65 4.10 10.07
CA ILE A 317 -15.82 5.44 10.64
C ILE A 317 -16.18 5.39 12.13
N LEU A 318 -17.07 4.48 12.53
CA LEU A 318 -17.48 4.33 13.93
C LEU A 318 -16.34 3.83 14.83
N ARG A 319 -15.52 2.92 14.33
CA ARG A 319 -14.31 2.44 15.04
C ARG A 319 -13.34 3.58 15.29
N TYR A 320 -13.04 4.39 14.28
CA TYR A 320 -12.14 5.53 14.41
C TYR A 320 -12.69 6.62 15.33
N MET A 321 -13.98 6.95 15.22
CA MET A 321 -14.63 7.89 16.14
C MET A 321 -14.53 7.42 17.61
N ASN A 322 -14.78 6.14 17.86
CA ASN A 322 -14.65 5.55 19.18
C ASN A 322 -13.20 5.58 19.70
N TRP A 323 -12.25 5.31 18.81
CA TRP A 323 -10.83 5.38 19.17
C TRP A 323 -10.43 6.81 19.56
N VAL A 324 -10.77 7.80 18.73
CA VAL A 324 -10.51 9.23 19.00
C VAL A 324 -11.16 9.66 20.32
N LYS A 325 -12.42 9.23 20.55
CA LYS A 325 -13.15 9.54 21.78
C LYS A 325 -12.44 9.02 23.04
N ARG A 326 -11.82 7.84 22.96
CA ARG A 326 -11.15 7.21 24.09
C ARG A 326 -9.73 7.71 24.32
N ASN A 327 -9.02 8.09 23.25
CA ASN A 327 -7.57 8.32 23.30
C ASN A 327 -7.16 9.79 23.10
N LEU A 328 -8.02 10.63 22.49
CA LEU A 328 -7.65 12.01 22.15
C LEU A 328 -8.64 13.06 22.66
N ALA A 329 -9.93 12.72 22.74
CA ALA A 329 -10.97 13.73 22.88
C ALA A 329 -11.01 14.43 24.24
N ASP A 330 -10.54 13.80 25.31
CA ASP A 330 -10.51 14.37 26.66
C ASP A 330 -11.81 15.13 27.03
N GLY A 331 -12.95 14.44 26.89
CA GLY A 331 -14.28 15.00 27.15
C GLY A 331 -14.92 15.82 26.02
N LYS A 332 -14.19 16.13 24.95
CA LYS A 332 -14.72 16.80 23.77
C LYS A 332 -15.56 15.86 22.90
N GLY A 333 -16.44 16.47 22.09
CA GLY A 333 -17.24 15.71 21.12
C GLY A 333 -16.39 15.13 19.99
N VAL A 334 -16.88 14.04 19.39
CA VAL A 334 -16.30 13.44 18.17
C VAL A 334 -17.39 13.26 17.13
N LYS A 335 -17.16 13.77 15.94
CA LYS A 335 -18.07 13.63 14.79
C LYS A 335 -17.36 12.90 13.66
N GLY A 336 -18.11 12.26 12.77
CA GLY A 336 -17.60 11.60 11.58
C GLY A 336 -18.10 12.26 10.30
N ILE A 337 -17.26 12.28 9.26
CA ILE A 337 -17.64 12.65 7.90
C ILE A 337 -17.16 11.57 6.96
N VAL A 338 -18.06 11.00 6.17
CA VAL A 338 -17.68 10.13 5.06
C VAL A 338 -17.83 10.89 3.76
N ILE A 339 -16.79 11.00 2.96
CA ILE A 339 -16.79 11.68 1.66
C ILE A 339 -16.55 10.63 0.57
N ALA A 340 -17.52 10.43 -0.33
CA ALA A 340 -17.45 9.38 -1.34
C ALA A 340 -17.94 9.84 -2.71
N GLY A 341 -17.50 9.20 -3.79
CA GLY A 341 -18.03 9.42 -5.14
C GLY A 341 -19.48 8.93 -5.29
N GLY A 342 -19.86 7.90 -4.53
CA GLY A 342 -21.22 7.38 -4.44
C GLY A 342 -21.57 6.92 -3.02
N ILE A 343 -22.83 7.03 -2.62
CA ILE A 343 -23.31 6.61 -1.31
C ILE A 343 -24.48 5.65 -1.52
N ASP A 344 -24.28 4.39 -1.13
CA ASP A 344 -25.30 3.37 -1.27
C ASP A 344 -26.38 3.42 -0.16
N ASN A 345 -27.46 2.67 -0.37
CA ASN A 345 -28.56 2.64 0.60
C ASN A 345 -28.20 1.85 1.86
N LYS A 346 -27.29 0.89 1.79
CA LYS A 346 -26.86 0.11 2.95
C LYS A 346 -26.10 0.99 3.94
N LEU A 347 -25.13 1.78 3.45
CA LEU A 347 -24.43 2.75 4.29
C LEU A 347 -25.39 3.76 4.92
N LYS A 348 -26.37 4.28 4.15
CA LYS A 348 -27.38 5.21 4.68
C LYS A 348 -28.19 4.57 5.81
N LEU A 349 -28.60 3.30 5.64
CA LEU A 349 -29.34 2.57 6.65
C LEU A 349 -28.49 2.28 7.89
N SER A 350 -27.23 1.85 7.69
CA SER A 350 -26.31 1.54 8.80
C SER A 350 -25.98 2.77 9.66
N LEU A 351 -26.12 3.97 9.12
CA LEU A 351 -25.84 5.23 9.82
C LEU A 351 -27.11 6.09 10.07
N ALA A 352 -28.32 5.58 9.80
CA ALA A 352 -29.56 6.35 9.86
C ALA A 352 -29.82 7.01 11.23
N ASP A 353 -29.48 6.32 12.32
CA ASP A 353 -29.65 6.81 13.69
C ASP A 353 -28.43 7.58 14.23
N ARG A 354 -27.39 7.74 13.43
CA ARG A 354 -26.13 8.40 13.82
C ARG A 354 -26.13 9.87 13.41
N LYS A 355 -26.63 10.73 14.31
CA LYS A 355 -26.65 12.20 14.11
C LYS A 355 -25.26 12.83 14.18
N ASP A 356 -24.27 12.07 14.64
CA ASP A 356 -22.87 12.45 14.76
C ASP A 356 -22.02 12.06 13.54
N VAL A 357 -22.64 11.45 12.50
CA VAL A 357 -21.97 11.12 11.24
C VAL A 357 -22.67 11.79 10.07
N GLN A 358 -21.89 12.49 9.25
CA GLN A 358 -22.34 13.14 8.01
C GLN A 358 -21.84 12.35 6.80
N LEU A 359 -22.73 12.16 5.82
CA LEU A 359 -22.39 11.57 4.52
C LEU A 359 -22.34 12.67 3.46
N MET A 360 -21.28 12.69 2.67
CA MET A 360 -21.07 13.66 1.61
C MET A 360 -20.69 12.97 0.31
N ARG A 361 -21.25 13.44 -0.80
CA ARG A 361 -20.88 13.00 -2.13
C ARG A 361 -20.08 14.09 -2.83
N TYR A 362 -18.96 13.71 -3.46
CA TYR A 362 -18.20 14.58 -4.36
C TYR A 362 -18.45 14.21 -5.81
N GLU A 363 -18.23 15.17 -6.70
CA GLU A 363 -18.25 15.00 -8.15
C GLU A 363 -17.02 15.69 -8.74
N ILE A 364 -16.47 15.11 -9.81
CA ILE A 364 -15.35 15.67 -10.56
C ILE A 364 -15.83 15.96 -11.98
N ASP A 365 -15.69 17.21 -12.40
CA ASP A 365 -16.02 17.66 -13.76
C ASP A 365 -14.73 18.01 -14.52
N PHE A 366 -14.49 17.36 -15.66
CA PHE A 366 -13.37 17.64 -16.54
C PHE A 366 -13.84 18.37 -17.78
N LYS A 367 -13.26 19.53 -18.06
CA LYS A 367 -13.52 20.29 -19.28
C LYS A 367 -12.26 20.32 -20.14
N LEU A 368 -12.40 19.84 -21.37
CA LEU A 368 -11.38 19.96 -22.40
C LEU A 368 -11.73 21.16 -23.28
N HIS A 369 -10.74 21.96 -23.59
CA HIS A 369 -10.84 23.09 -24.50
C HIS A 369 -9.86 22.87 -25.65
N ASP A 370 -10.34 23.05 -26.89
CA ASP A 370 -9.46 23.09 -28.06
C ASP A 370 -8.65 24.39 -28.06
N GLU A 371 -7.33 24.27 -28.05
CA GLU A 371 -6.43 25.39 -28.26
C GLU A 371 -5.93 25.41 -29.70
N LEU A 372 -6.27 26.44 -30.44
CA LEU A 372 -5.75 26.64 -31.79
C LEU A 372 -4.27 26.99 -31.69
N ILE A 373 -3.41 26.14 -32.26
CA ILE A 373 -2.01 26.45 -32.49
C ILE A 373 -1.96 27.50 -33.63
N SER A 374 -1.75 28.76 -33.30
CA SER A 374 -1.55 29.84 -34.25
C SER A 374 -0.10 29.91 -34.72
#